data_c62c62bc4ff72bb1b43fc38c300870ba
#
_entry.id   c62c62bc4ff72bb1b43fc38c300870ba
#
_cell.length_a   1.000
_cell.length_b   1.000
_cell.length_c   1.000
_cell.angle_alpha   90.00
_cell.angle_beta   90.00
_cell.angle_gamma   90.00
#
_symmetry.space_group_name_H-M   'P 1'
#
loop_
_entity.id
_entity.type
_entity.pdbx_description
1 polymer ?
#
loop_
_entity_poly.entity_id
_entity_poly.type
_entity_poly.pdbx_seq_one_letter_code
_entity_poly.pdbx_strand_id
1 'polypeptide(L)'
;MGPSTGSQPSQAQAGSLAGVGPASATRITPGNALRPEDIALEVQRGEAKPSEDVGEYALRLGDDALILAQRLGHWISRAPELEEDVALGNIALDQLGHARSLLTYAGAAWGKTEDELAYFRREPEFRSAHLFEQPNGDFAVTIVRQFIVSYYQYELYRRLTASTDATVAAIAAKAVKEVDYHRDHSAQWVLRLALGTDESRSRLLAGLRLLWPYVGELFEDDALTARLGDAAVAPSSMRADFDRLTNEVLTEAEIDVPDVPSALGGGRRGQHSEHLGYILAEMQVLAREYPGASW
;
A
#
# COMPACT_ATOMS: atom_id res chain seq x y z
N MET A 1 75.35 6.71 20.96
CA MET A 1 75.38 5.23 21.08
C MET A 1 74.20 4.82 21.92
N GLY A 2 73.28 4.06 21.36
CA GLY A 2 72.16 3.48 22.05
C GLY A 2 70.99 3.28 21.10
N PRO A 3 70.47 2.09 20.91
CA PRO A 3 69.56 1.78 19.80
C PRO A 3 68.11 2.08 20.11
N SER A 4 67.46 2.57 19.07
CA SER A 4 66.01 2.77 18.99
C SER A 4 65.26 1.43 18.93
N THR A 5 64.33 1.24 19.84
CA THR A 5 63.39 0.13 19.80
C THR A 5 62.11 0.55 19.10
N GLY A 6 61.90 0.03 17.91
CA GLY A 6 60.67 0.18 17.14
C GLY A 6 59.54 -0.67 17.77
N SER A 7 58.42 -0.05 18.07
CA SER A 7 57.18 -0.70 18.43
C SER A 7 56.39 -1.03 17.15
N GLN A 8 56.16 -2.31 16.92
CA GLN A 8 55.22 -2.77 15.87
C GLN A 8 53.78 -2.56 16.33
N PRO A 9 52.84 -2.17 15.42
CA PRO A 9 51.42 -2.14 15.76
C PRO A 9 50.85 -3.54 15.78
N SER A 10 50.10 -3.81 16.84
CA SER A 10 49.33 -5.02 17.09
C SER A 10 48.28 -5.23 15.96
N GLN A 11 48.32 -6.41 15.35
CA GLN A 11 47.29 -6.91 14.48
C GLN A 11 46.02 -7.18 15.30
N ALA A 12 44.96 -6.40 15.07
CA ALA A 12 43.63 -6.69 15.56
C ALA A 12 43.09 -7.94 14.84
N GLN A 13 42.82 -8.98 15.61
CA GLN A 13 42.20 -10.21 15.15
C GLN A 13 40.81 -9.90 14.59
N ALA A 14 40.59 -10.25 13.33
CA ALA A 14 39.28 -10.31 12.72
C ALA A 14 38.47 -11.42 13.39
N GLY A 15 37.53 -11.04 14.24
CA GLY A 15 36.57 -11.95 14.84
C GLY A 15 35.66 -12.53 13.74
N SER A 16 35.71 -13.85 13.59
CA SER A 16 34.83 -14.65 12.75
C SER A 16 33.38 -14.44 13.17
N LEU A 17 32.59 -13.81 12.32
CA LEU A 17 31.11 -13.80 12.39
C LEU A 17 30.60 -15.13 11.83
N ALA A 18 30.74 -16.19 12.59
CA ALA A 18 30.07 -17.47 12.34
C ALA A 18 28.72 -17.47 13.08
N GLY A 19 27.62 -17.68 12.34
CA GLY A 19 26.37 -18.13 12.90
C GLY A 19 25.32 -17.04 13.11
N VAL A 20 24.89 -16.34 12.05
CA VAL A 20 23.54 -15.76 12.02
C VAL A 20 22.67 -16.76 11.29
N GLY A 21 21.86 -17.52 12.04
CA GLY A 21 20.76 -18.32 11.49
C GLY A 21 19.79 -17.42 10.72
N PRO A 22 18.82 -17.99 9.95
CA PRO A 22 17.93 -17.20 9.13
C PRO A 22 17.31 -16.10 9.98
N ALA A 23 17.59 -14.84 9.61
CA ALA A 23 17.13 -13.69 10.36
C ALA A 23 15.60 -13.73 10.36
N SER A 24 15.01 -13.91 11.53
CA SER A 24 13.57 -13.78 11.72
C SER A 24 13.12 -12.46 11.06
N ALA A 25 12.12 -12.54 10.19
CA ALA A 25 11.52 -11.41 9.47
C ALA A 25 11.04 -10.25 10.38
N THR A 26 11.09 -10.45 11.70
CA THR A 26 10.69 -9.48 12.72
C THR A 26 11.79 -8.53 13.18
N ARG A 27 13.05 -8.68 12.70
CA ARG A 27 14.14 -7.76 13.05
C ARG A 27 14.36 -6.71 11.97
N ILE A 28 13.52 -5.69 11.96
CA ILE A 28 13.77 -4.48 11.17
C ILE A 28 14.75 -3.60 11.96
N THR A 29 16.03 -3.72 11.63
CA THR A 29 17.03 -2.73 12.01
C THR A 29 16.97 -1.58 10.99
N PRO A 30 17.17 -0.30 11.38
CA PRO A 30 17.32 0.78 10.40
C PRO A 30 18.40 0.40 9.37
N GLY A 31 18.03 0.34 8.09
CA GLY A 31 18.89 -0.13 7.00
C GLY A 31 18.59 -1.52 6.44
N ASN A 32 17.77 -2.34 7.11
CA ASN A 32 17.36 -3.70 6.66
C ASN A 32 15.85 -3.77 6.30
N ALA A 33 15.28 -2.69 5.81
CA ALA A 33 13.92 -2.76 5.28
C ALA A 33 13.91 -3.60 4.00
N LEU A 34 13.02 -4.60 3.94
CA LEU A 34 12.82 -5.42 2.76
C LEU A 34 12.46 -4.52 1.56
N ARG A 35 13.27 -4.56 0.51
CA ARG A 35 13.07 -3.79 -0.72
C ARG A 35 12.57 -4.71 -1.83
N PRO A 36 11.91 -4.18 -2.87
CA PRO A 36 11.51 -4.99 -4.02
C PRO A 36 12.69 -5.78 -4.62
N GLU A 37 13.88 -5.18 -4.66
CA GLU A 37 15.10 -5.81 -5.14
C GLU A 37 15.52 -7.00 -4.28
N ASP A 38 15.34 -6.93 -2.96
CA ASP A 38 15.64 -8.04 -2.03
C ASP A 38 14.67 -9.20 -2.26
N ILE A 39 13.37 -8.90 -2.45
CA ILE A 39 12.36 -9.91 -2.82
C ILE A 39 12.70 -10.56 -4.15
N ALA A 40 13.06 -9.76 -5.17
CA ALA A 40 13.44 -10.27 -6.47
C ALA A 40 14.65 -11.21 -6.39
N LEU A 41 15.64 -10.91 -5.53
CA LEU A 41 16.79 -11.78 -5.30
C LEU A 41 16.42 -13.09 -4.61
N GLU A 42 15.54 -13.07 -3.61
CA GLU A 42 15.05 -14.27 -2.93
C GLU A 42 14.24 -15.16 -3.91
N VAL A 43 13.41 -14.53 -4.74
CA VAL A 43 12.68 -15.23 -5.82
C VAL A 43 13.64 -15.89 -6.80
N GLN A 44 14.68 -15.18 -7.26
CA GLN A 44 15.69 -15.73 -8.18
C GLN A 44 16.46 -16.90 -7.57
N ARG A 45 16.70 -16.90 -6.28
CA ARG A 45 17.33 -17.99 -5.53
C ARG A 45 16.39 -19.17 -5.27
N GLY A 46 15.09 -19.01 -5.57
CA GLY A 46 14.06 -20.01 -5.27
C GLY A 46 13.70 -20.08 -3.77
N GLU A 47 14.12 -19.09 -2.98
CA GLU A 47 13.89 -19.01 -1.54
C GLU A 47 12.50 -18.44 -1.21
N ALA A 48 11.92 -17.62 -2.12
CA ALA A 48 10.60 -16.98 -1.97
C ALA A 48 9.78 -17.18 -3.25
N LYS A 49 9.07 -18.30 -3.37
CA LYS A 49 8.11 -18.52 -4.46
C LYS A 49 6.71 -18.71 -3.88
N PRO A 50 5.77 -17.77 -4.14
CA PRO A 50 4.40 -17.92 -3.67
C PRO A 50 3.67 -19.05 -4.42
N SER A 51 2.67 -19.65 -3.78
CA SER A 51 1.65 -20.40 -4.50
C SER A 51 0.83 -19.44 -5.39
N GLU A 52 0.09 -20.00 -6.37
CA GLU A 52 -0.78 -19.17 -7.22
C GLU A 52 -1.82 -18.38 -6.41
N ASP A 53 -2.39 -18.98 -5.36
CA ASP A 53 -3.35 -18.31 -4.48
C ASP A 53 -2.70 -17.15 -3.70
N VAL A 54 -1.48 -17.33 -3.15
CA VAL A 54 -0.72 -16.26 -2.50
C VAL A 54 -0.34 -15.18 -3.51
N GLY A 55 0.06 -15.58 -4.72
CA GLY A 55 0.35 -14.66 -5.82
C GLY A 55 -0.86 -13.79 -6.18
N GLU A 56 -2.04 -14.38 -6.33
CA GLU A 56 -3.29 -13.64 -6.59
C GLU A 56 -3.66 -12.71 -5.43
N TYR A 57 -3.43 -13.10 -4.18
CA TYR A 57 -3.66 -12.25 -3.02
C TYR A 57 -2.71 -11.04 -3.00
N ALA A 58 -1.42 -11.29 -3.22
CA ALA A 58 -0.43 -10.22 -3.30
C ALA A 58 -0.71 -9.28 -4.49
N LEU A 59 -1.17 -9.83 -5.63
CA LEU A 59 -1.58 -9.06 -6.81
C LEU A 59 -2.70 -8.06 -6.48
N ARG A 60 -3.74 -8.49 -5.74
CA ARG A 60 -4.85 -7.62 -5.33
C ARG A 60 -4.38 -6.43 -4.49
N LEU A 61 -3.53 -6.70 -3.50
CA LEU A 61 -2.98 -5.67 -2.63
C LEU A 61 -2.02 -4.75 -3.38
N GLY A 62 -1.24 -5.32 -4.30
CA GLY A 62 -0.34 -4.57 -5.17
C GLY A 62 -1.09 -3.64 -6.12
N ASP A 63 -2.21 -4.09 -6.68
CA ASP A 63 -3.07 -3.27 -7.55
C ASP A 63 -3.72 -2.11 -6.79
N ASP A 64 -4.24 -2.36 -5.59
CA ASP A 64 -4.77 -1.29 -4.73
C ASP A 64 -3.73 -0.19 -4.51
N ALA A 65 -2.52 -0.59 -4.13
CA ALA A 65 -1.43 0.34 -3.86
C ALA A 65 -0.95 1.08 -5.13
N LEU A 66 -0.83 0.37 -6.27
CA LEU A 66 -0.43 0.95 -7.56
C LEU A 66 -1.42 2.01 -8.04
N ILE A 67 -2.71 1.69 -8.03
CA ILE A 67 -3.75 2.62 -8.49
C ILE A 67 -3.85 3.83 -7.56
N LEU A 68 -3.71 3.63 -6.24
CA LEU A 68 -3.66 4.74 -5.30
C LEU A 68 -2.44 5.64 -5.51
N ALA A 69 -1.25 5.05 -5.72
CA ALA A 69 -0.04 5.82 -6.02
C ALA A 69 -0.22 6.69 -7.26
N GLN A 70 -0.79 6.13 -8.33
CA GLN A 70 -1.09 6.87 -9.56
C GLN A 70 -2.08 8.03 -9.31
N ARG A 71 -3.13 7.82 -8.52
CA ARG A 71 -4.08 8.86 -8.13
C ARG A 71 -3.43 9.98 -7.33
N LEU A 72 -2.59 9.63 -6.35
CA LEU A 72 -1.90 10.62 -5.53
C LEU A 72 -0.82 11.39 -6.30
N GLY A 73 -0.15 10.74 -7.25
CA GLY A 73 0.81 11.39 -8.15
C GLY A 73 0.24 12.57 -8.93
N HIS A 74 -1.06 12.58 -9.20
CA HIS A 74 -1.74 13.73 -9.84
C HIS A 74 -1.77 15.01 -8.99
N TRP A 75 -1.47 14.92 -7.69
CA TRP A 75 -1.42 16.09 -6.80
C TRP A 75 -0.08 16.82 -6.84
N ILE A 76 0.97 16.23 -7.40
CA ILE A 76 2.29 16.85 -7.54
C ILE A 76 2.14 18.18 -8.25
N SER A 77 2.57 19.27 -7.61
CA SER A 77 2.44 20.66 -8.06
C SER A 77 0.99 21.19 -8.16
N ARG A 78 0.03 20.54 -7.48
CA ARG A 78 -1.39 20.92 -7.49
C ARG A 78 -2.05 20.97 -6.12
N ALA A 79 -1.35 20.54 -5.08
CA ALA A 79 -1.86 20.56 -3.72
C ALA A 79 -2.06 22.02 -3.25
N PRO A 80 -2.97 22.25 -2.27
CA PRO A 80 -3.31 23.60 -1.83
C PRO A 80 -2.15 24.34 -1.16
N GLU A 81 -1.19 23.61 -0.60
CA GLU A 81 -0.01 24.12 0.10
C GLU A 81 1.21 23.28 -0.24
N LEU A 82 2.41 23.85 -0.15
CA LEU A 82 3.66 23.16 -0.47
C LEU A 82 3.90 21.93 0.43
N GLU A 83 3.55 22.06 1.69
CA GLU A 83 3.67 20.99 2.69
C GLU A 83 2.80 19.79 2.32
N GLU A 84 1.61 20.04 1.81
CA GLU A 84 0.68 18.99 1.35
C GLU A 84 1.11 18.37 0.02
N ASP A 85 1.70 19.17 -0.86
CA ASP A 85 2.30 18.65 -2.11
C ASP A 85 3.38 17.62 -1.79
N VAL A 86 4.26 17.95 -0.85
CA VAL A 86 5.32 17.05 -0.37
C VAL A 86 4.73 15.83 0.39
N ALA A 87 3.74 16.05 1.25
CA ALA A 87 3.12 14.96 2.02
C ALA A 87 2.42 13.95 1.12
N LEU A 88 1.56 14.41 0.19
CA LEU A 88 0.87 13.53 -0.76
C LEU A 88 1.85 12.84 -1.72
N GLY A 89 2.92 13.54 -2.13
CA GLY A 89 4.00 12.95 -2.93
C GLY A 89 4.73 11.82 -2.20
N ASN A 90 5.03 11.99 -0.92
CA ASN A 90 5.65 10.94 -0.09
C ASN A 90 4.70 9.75 0.13
N ILE A 91 3.43 10.00 0.42
CA ILE A 91 2.42 8.96 0.54
C ILE A 91 2.28 8.17 -0.78
N ALA A 92 2.33 8.87 -1.93
CA ALA A 92 2.33 8.21 -3.24
C ALA A 92 3.54 7.31 -3.44
N LEU A 93 4.75 7.75 -3.01
CA LEU A 93 5.98 6.95 -3.08
C LEU A 93 5.93 5.73 -2.17
N ASP A 94 5.37 5.85 -0.95
CA ASP A 94 5.17 4.71 -0.06
C ASP A 94 4.23 3.69 -0.68
N GLN A 95 3.09 4.13 -1.23
CA GLN A 95 2.14 3.26 -1.93
C GLN A 95 2.78 2.59 -3.16
N LEU A 96 3.61 3.31 -3.92
CA LEU A 96 4.37 2.73 -5.03
C LEU A 96 5.36 1.67 -4.52
N GLY A 97 6.02 1.89 -3.40
CA GLY A 97 6.91 0.93 -2.74
C GLY A 97 6.17 -0.35 -2.31
N HIS A 98 4.95 -0.21 -1.74
CA HIS A 98 4.08 -1.35 -1.44
C HIS A 98 3.70 -2.11 -2.72
N ALA A 99 3.25 -1.39 -3.75
CA ALA A 99 2.89 -1.98 -5.04
C ALA A 99 4.04 -2.77 -5.64
N ARG A 100 5.23 -2.20 -5.72
CA ARG A 100 6.43 -2.85 -6.25
C ARG A 100 6.75 -4.14 -5.50
N SER A 101 6.78 -4.09 -4.16
CA SER A 101 7.08 -5.26 -3.34
C SER A 101 6.07 -6.40 -3.55
N LEU A 102 4.78 -6.04 -3.55
CA LEU A 102 3.69 -6.99 -3.70
C LEU A 102 3.61 -7.56 -5.13
N LEU A 103 3.79 -6.72 -6.17
CA LEU A 103 3.75 -7.16 -7.56
C LEU A 103 4.99 -7.99 -7.94
N THR A 104 6.18 -7.65 -7.41
CA THR A 104 7.38 -8.49 -7.57
C THR A 104 7.14 -9.89 -7.02
N TYR A 105 6.58 -9.98 -5.79
CA TYR A 105 6.27 -11.25 -5.17
C TYR A 105 5.17 -12.01 -5.92
N ALA A 106 4.07 -11.34 -6.28
CA ALA A 106 2.99 -11.92 -7.07
C ALA A 106 3.47 -12.46 -8.40
N GLY A 107 4.30 -11.71 -9.12
CA GLY A 107 4.84 -12.09 -10.42
C GLY A 107 5.61 -13.40 -10.40
N ALA A 108 6.29 -13.69 -9.29
CA ALA A 108 7.03 -14.95 -9.12
C ALA A 108 6.15 -16.20 -9.21
N ALA A 109 4.86 -16.11 -8.89
CA ALA A 109 3.92 -17.23 -9.06
C ALA A 109 3.82 -17.66 -10.53
N TRP A 110 3.90 -16.73 -11.46
CA TRP A 110 3.67 -16.93 -12.90
C TRP A 110 4.90 -16.66 -13.78
N GLY A 111 6.07 -16.39 -13.18
CA GLY A 111 7.29 -16.02 -13.90
C GLY A 111 7.18 -14.67 -14.63
N LYS A 112 6.44 -13.73 -14.07
CA LYS A 112 6.26 -12.35 -14.56
C LYS A 112 7.02 -11.36 -13.70
N THR A 113 7.44 -10.27 -14.30
CA THR A 113 8.03 -9.11 -13.60
C THR A 113 6.94 -8.18 -13.03
N GLU A 114 7.33 -7.30 -12.09
CA GLU A 114 6.44 -6.24 -11.58
C GLU A 114 5.95 -5.33 -12.71
N ASP A 115 6.83 -5.01 -13.67
CA ASP A 115 6.50 -4.16 -14.82
C ASP A 115 5.50 -4.81 -15.77
N GLU A 116 5.65 -6.12 -16.03
CA GLU A 116 4.67 -6.85 -16.83
C GLU A 116 3.29 -6.83 -16.18
N LEU A 117 3.24 -6.95 -14.84
CA LEU A 117 1.98 -6.85 -14.10
C LEU A 117 1.42 -5.44 -14.05
N ALA A 118 2.25 -4.40 -13.95
CA ALA A 118 1.79 -3.02 -13.89
C ALA A 118 1.37 -2.48 -15.26
N TYR A 119 2.19 -2.69 -16.29
CA TYR A 119 2.07 -1.93 -17.54
C TYR A 119 1.46 -2.70 -18.72
N PHE A 120 1.40 -4.05 -18.66
CA PHE A 120 0.97 -4.84 -19.83
C PHE A 120 -0.33 -5.60 -19.61
N ARG A 121 -0.91 -5.61 -18.40
CA ARG A 121 -2.24 -6.16 -18.14
C ARG A 121 -3.33 -5.24 -18.69
N ARG A 122 -4.42 -5.84 -19.16
CA ARG A 122 -5.65 -5.14 -19.57
C ARG A 122 -6.51 -4.88 -18.33
N GLU A 123 -7.42 -3.96 -18.44
CA GLU A 123 -8.33 -3.57 -17.35
C GLU A 123 -8.99 -4.77 -16.62
N PRO A 124 -9.61 -5.78 -17.28
CA PRO A 124 -10.23 -6.90 -16.58
C PRO A 124 -9.24 -7.82 -15.83
N GLU A 125 -7.94 -7.63 -16.05
CA GLU A 125 -6.88 -8.40 -15.38
C GLU A 125 -6.40 -7.74 -14.08
N PHE A 126 -6.81 -6.51 -13.81
CA PHE A 126 -6.57 -5.83 -12.53
C PHE A 126 -7.52 -6.34 -11.45
N ARG A 127 -7.13 -6.14 -10.20
CA ARG A 127 -7.84 -6.61 -9.01
C ARG A 127 -8.02 -5.54 -7.94
N SER A 128 -7.84 -4.26 -8.29
CA SER A 128 -8.09 -3.14 -7.38
C SER A 128 -9.56 -3.04 -6.99
N ALA A 129 -9.86 -2.66 -5.75
CA ALA A 129 -11.22 -2.34 -5.34
C ALA A 129 -11.65 -0.96 -5.89
N HIS A 130 -12.94 -0.78 -6.11
CA HIS A 130 -13.49 0.40 -6.76
C HIS A 130 -13.15 1.72 -6.05
N LEU A 131 -12.96 1.71 -4.74
CA LEU A 131 -12.57 2.90 -3.98
C LEU A 131 -11.25 3.51 -4.48
N PHE A 132 -10.27 2.68 -4.84
CA PHE A 132 -8.97 3.13 -5.32
C PHE A 132 -9.03 3.77 -6.70
N GLU A 133 -10.01 3.38 -7.50
CA GLU A 133 -10.21 3.85 -8.88
C GLU A 133 -10.88 5.22 -8.97
N GLN A 134 -11.59 5.64 -7.90
CA GLN A 134 -12.40 6.85 -7.94
C GLN A 134 -11.57 8.10 -8.27
N PRO A 135 -12.12 9.07 -9.00
CA PRO A 135 -11.43 10.33 -9.31
C PRO A 135 -10.97 11.06 -8.04
N ASN A 136 -9.92 11.85 -8.17
CA ASN A 136 -9.43 12.67 -7.06
C ASN A 136 -10.46 13.69 -6.58
N GLY A 137 -11.32 14.20 -7.49
CA GLY A 137 -12.20 15.30 -7.18
C GLY A 137 -11.42 16.54 -6.74
N ASP A 138 -11.90 17.20 -5.70
CA ASP A 138 -11.16 18.25 -5.01
C ASP A 138 -10.28 17.65 -3.87
N PHE A 139 -9.57 18.52 -3.15
CA PHE A 139 -8.70 18.10 -2.05
C PHE A 139 -9.47 17.38 -0.93
N ALA A 140 -10.70 17.81 -0.61
CA ALA A 140 -11.51 17.16 0.42
C ALA A 140 -11.91 15.73 0.02
N VAL A 141 -12.27 15.48 -1.24
CA VAL A 141 -12.55 14.13 -1.76
C VAL A 141 -11.29 13.25 -1.64
N THR A 142 -10.12 13.77 -1.99
CA THR A 142 -8.86 13.03 -1.86
C THR A 142 -8.54 12.71 -0.41
N ILE A 143 -8.75 13.66 0.52
CA ILE A 143 -8.54 13.41 1.96
C ILE A 143 -9.52 12.35 2.48
N VAL A 144 -10.77 12.37 2.07
CA VAL A 144 -11.73 11.31 2.44
C VAL A 144 -11.28 9.94 1.94
N ARG A 145 -10.81 9.83 0.67
CA ARG A 145 -10.25 8.56 0.18
C ARG A 145 -9.06 8.12 1.02
N GLN A 146 -8.12 9.03 1.31
CA GLN A 146 -6.96 8.73 2.14
C GLN A 146 -7.35 8.31 3.55
N PHE A 147 -8.35 8.94 4.15
CA PHE A 147 -8.90 8.57 5.44
C PHE A 147 -9.43 7.13 5.41
N ILE A 148 -10.31 6.79 4.49
CA ILE A 148 -10.88 5.44 4.39
C ILE A 148 -9.77 4.40 4.12
N VAL A 149 -8.91 4.68 3.13
CA VAL A 149 -7.87 3.72 2.70
C VAL A 149 -6.82 3.51 3.77
N SER A 150 -6.33 4.56 4.44
CA SER A 150 -5.27 4.41 5.45
C SER A 150 -5.76 3.64 6.68
N TYR A 151 -7.01 3.82 7.11
CA TYR A 151 -7.60 3.06 8.20
C TYR A 151 -7.82 1.58 7.82
N TYR A 152 -8.28 1.32 6.59
CA TYR A 152 -8.37 -0.04 6.06
C TYR A 152 -6.99 -0.71 5.94
N GLN A 153 -6.02 -0.06 5.30
CA GLN A 153 -4.67 -0.59 5.12
C GLN A 153 -3.94 -0.81 6.45
N TYR A 154 -4.14 0.07 7.44
CA TYR A 154 -3.57 -0.09 8.77
C TYR A 154 -4.06 -1.39 9.42
N GLU A 155 -5.36 -1.65 9.44
CA GLU A 155 -5.91 -2.89 9.99
C GLU A 155 -5.47 -4.11 9.21
N LEU A 156 -5.39 -4.01 7.89
CA LEU A 156 -4.92 -5.07 7.02
C LEU A 156 -3.45 -5.43 7.30
N TYR A 157 -2.56 -4.45 7.19
CA TYR A 157 -1.11 -4.71 7.35
C TYR A 157 -0.75 -5.06 8.78
N ARG A 158 -1.38 -4.47 9.77
CA ARG A 158 -1.21 -4.86 11.18
C ARG A 158 -1.49 -6.34 11.41
N ARG A 159 -2.53 -6.88 10.81
CA ARG A 159 -2.86 -8.31 10.92
C ARG A 159 -1.96 -9.18 10.05
N LEU A 160 -1.62 -8.73 8.85
CA LEU A 160 -0.71 -9.45 7.95
C LEU A 160 0.72 -9.59 8.50
N THR A 161 1.14 -8.81 9.50
CA THR A 161 2.42 -9.06 10.19
C THR A 161 2.50 -10.45 10.83
N ALA A 162 1.36 -11.09 11.08
CA ALA A 162 1.25 -12.44 11.61
C ALA A 162 0.94 -13.49 10.52
N SER A 163 1.00 -13.13 9.24
CA SER A 163 0.78 -14.06 8.14
C SER A 163 1.72 -15.26 8.22
N THR A 164 1.20 -16.44 7.89
CA THR A 164 2.03 -17.65 7.74
C THR A 164 2.93 -17.62 6.50
N ASP A 165 2.64 -16.74 5.55
CA ASP A 165 3.54 -16.42 4.45
C ASP A 165 4.58 -15.38 4.89
N ALA A 166 5.84 -15.79 4.99
CA ALA A 166 6.91 -14.98 5.55
C ALA A 166 7.18 -13.69 4.74
N THR A 167 7.03 -13.75 3.41
CA THR A 167 7.26 -12.59 2.53
C THR A 167 6.12 -11.58 2.67
N VAL A 168 4.88 -12.04 2.68
CA VAL A 168 3.71 -11.19 2.97
C VAL A 168 3.83 -10.53 4.34
N ALA A 169 4.22 -11.29 5.37
CA ALA A 169 4.43 -10.77 6.72
C ALA A 169 5.52 -9.68 6.76
N ALA A 170 6.63 -9.90 6.05
CA ALA A 170 7.75 -8.94 6.00
C ALA A 170 7.37 -7.64 5.27
N ILE A 171 6.64 -7.73 4.14
CA ILE A 171 6.10 -6.57 3.43
C ILE A 171 5.15 -5.80 4.36
N ALA A 172 4.23 -6.50 5.01
CA ALA A 172 3.26 -5.89 5.93
C ALA A 172 3.92 -5.19 7.13
N ALA A 173 5.00 -5.78 7.68
CA ALA A 173 5.74 -5.20 8.80
C ALA A 173 6.43 -3.87 8.47
N LYS A 174 6.79 -3.66 7.19
CA LYS A 174 7.24 -2.36 6.69
C LYS A 174 6.04 -1.44 6.48
N ALA A 175 5.06 -1.88 5.70
CA ALA A 175 3.94 -1.08 5.25
C ALA A 175 3.11 -0.51 6.41
N VAL A 176 2.89 -1.26 7.49
CA VAL A 176 2.08 -0.81 8.63
C VAL A 176 2.61 0.47 9.28
N LYS A 177 3.93 0.68 9.28
CA LYS A 177 4.54 1.88 9.86
C LYS A 177 4.33 3.12 9.00
N GLU A 178 4.43 2.94 7.67
CA GLU A 178 4.20 4.00 6.69
C GLU A 178 2.71 4.38 6.69
N VAL A 179 1.83 3.39 6.70
CA VAL A 179 0.38 3.60 6.73
C VAL A 179 -0.11 4.20 8.06
N ASP A 180 0.58 3.98 9.18
CA ASP A 180 0.25 4.64 10.44
C ASP A 180 0.42 6.16 10.34
N TYR A 181 1.48 6.63 9.64
CA TYR A 181 1.62 8.04 9.29
C TYR A 181 0.52 8.53 8.35
N HIS A 182 0.15 7.74 7.31
CA HIS A 182 -0.93 8.12 6.39
C HIS A 182 -2.26 8.26 7.11
N ARG A 183 -2.50 7.42 8.12
CA ARG A 183 -3.69 7.48 8.96
C ARG A 183 -3.74 8.75 9.80
N ASP A 184 -2.64 9.07 10.48
CA ASP A 184 -2.54 10.30 11.30
C ASP A 184 -2.71 11.55 10.42
N HIS A 185 -2.02 11.63 9.30
CA HIS A 185 -2.14 12.72 8.33
C HIS A 185 -3.59 12.92 7.86
N SER A 186 -4.26 11.85 7.43
CA SER A 186 -5.63 11.95 6.92
C SER A 186 -6.64 12.30 8.00
N ALA A 187 -6.47 11.78 9.23
CA ALA A 187 -7.32 12.13 10.37
C ALA A 187 -7.23 13.61 10.73
N GLN A 188 -6.01 14.16 10.80
CA GLN A 188 -5.80 15.58 11.07
C GLN A 188 -6.45 16.47 10.00
N TRP A 189 -6.39 16.06 8.73
CA TRP A 189 -7.06 16.80 7.67
C TRP A 189 -8.59 16.69 7.72
N VAL A 190 -9.13 15.52 8.08
CA VAL A 190 -10.57 15.39 8.31
C VAL A 190 -11.02 16.38 9.39
N LEU A 191 -10.31 16.45 10.51
CA LEU A 191 -10.62 17.40 11.59
C LEU A 191 -10.51 18.88 11.13
N ARG A 192 -9.44 19.21 10.42
CA ARG A 192 -9.24 20.59 9.90
C ARG A 192 -10.35 21.01 8.93
N LEU A 193 -10.73 20.12 8.01
CA LEU A 193 -11.78 20.42 7.04
C LEU A 193 -13.16 20.47 7.69
N ALA A 194 -13.42 19.61 8.67
CA ALA A 194 -14.70 19.54 9.37
C ALA A 194 -14.96 20.75 10.28
N LEU A 195 -13.93 21.17 11.02
CA LEU A 195 -14.01 22.21 12.05
C LEU A 195 -13.53 23.58 11.57
N GLY A 196 -13.16 23.69 10.30
CA GLY A 196 -12.66 24.91 9.66
C GLY A 196 -13.76 25.87 9.26
N THR A 197 -13.96 26.03 7.96
CA THR A 197 -15.01 26.91 7.39
C THR A 197 -16.23 26.09 6.94
N ASP A 198 -17.38 26.75 6.78
CA ASP A 198 -18.58 26.12 6.23
C ASP A 198 -18.32 25.49 4.85
N GLU A 199 -17.49 26.13 4.03
CA GLU A 199 -17.10 25.61 2.71
C GLU A 199 -16.27 24.34 2.81
N SER A 200 -15.24 24.31 3.66
CA SER A 200 -14.40 23.11 3.84
C SER A 200 -15.20 21.94 4.40
N ARG A 201 -16.08 22.21 5.37
CA ARG A 201 -17.00 21.21 5.92
C ARG A 201 -17.96 20.68 4.87
N SER A 202 -18.56 21.56 4.06
CA SER A 202 -19.48 21.15 3.00
C SER A 202 -18.82 20.23 1.98
N ARG A 203 -17.59 20.55 1.55
CA ARG A 203 -16.80 19.72 0.63
C ARG A 203 -16.44 18.38 1.25
N LEU A 204 -16.03 18.33 2.52
CA LEU A 204 -15.73 17.09 3.23
C LEU A 204 -16.97 16.17 3.29
N LEU A 205 -18.13 16.72 3.67
CA LEU A 205 -19.38 15.98 3.71
C LEU A 205 -19.80 15.45 2.33
N ALA A 206 -19.58 16.25 1.28
CA ALA A 206 -19.83 15.80 -0.09
C ALA A 206 -18.88 14.66 -0.48
N GLY A 207 -17.59 14.75 -0.14
CA GLY A 207 -16.61 13.70 -0.35
C GLY A 207 -16.95 12.40 0.38
N LEU A 208 -17.39 12.49 1.63
CA LEU A 208 -17.84 11.33 2.41
C LEU A 208 -19.04 10.64 1.75
N ARG A 209 -20.06 11.40 1.32
CA ARG A 209 -21.22 10.82 0.61
C ARG A 209 -20.85 10.20 -0.73
N LEU A 210 -19.84 10.74 -1.41
CA LEU A 210 -19.37 10.25 -2.71
C LEU A 210 -18.61 8.91 -2.56
N LEU A 211 -17.73 8.79 -1.56
CA LEU A 211 -16.79 7.68 -1.46
C LEU A 211 -17.23 6.58 -0.49
N TRP A 212 -18.07 6.90 0.50
CA TRP A 212 -18.55 5.91 1.49
C TRP A 212 -19.27 4.71 0.91
N PRO A 213 -20.03 4.84 -0.22
CA PRO A 213 -20.65 3.68 -0.87
C PRO A 213 -19.66 2.56 -1.23
N TYR A 214 -18.40 2.87 -1.50
CA TYR A 214 -17.37 1.91 -1.91
C TYR A 214 -16.67 1.20 -0.73
N VAL A 215 -16.95 1.61 0.51
CA VAL A 215 -16.34 1.02 1.72
C VAL A 215 -16.71 -0.46 1.86
N GLY A 216 -17.93 -0.84 1.51
CA GLY A 216 -18.44 -2.20 1.67
C GLY A 216 -17.57 -3.25 0.98
N GLU A 217 -17.13 -2.97 -0.25
CA GLU A 217 -16.30 -3.88 -1.06
C GLU A 217 -14.99 -4.26 -0.38
N LEU A 218 -14.39 -3.36 0.41
CA LEU A 218 -13.12 -3.62 1.11
C LEU A 218 -13.21 -4.74 2.14
N PHE A 219 -14.42 -5.08 2.57
CA PHE A 219 -14.69 -6.05 3.64
C PHE A 219 -15.46 -7.29 3.15
N GLU A 220 -15.55 -7.49 1.84
CA GLU A 220 -16.18 -8.68 1.25
C GLU A 220 -15.23 -9.87 1.32
N ASP A 221 -15.65 -10.93 2.02
CA ASP A 221 -14.93 -12.21 2.00
C ASP A 221 -15.14 -12.93 0.67
N ASP A 222 -14.13 -13.70 0.26
CA ASP A 222 -14.24 -14.53 -0.94
C ASP A 222 -13.56 -15.90 -0.78
N ALA A 223 -13.70 -16.72 -1.81
CA ALA A 223 -13.14 -18.06 -1.82
C ALA A 223 -11.60 -18.08 -1.75
N LEU A 224 -10.92 -17.03 -2.22
CA LEU A 224 -9.45 -16.97 -2.16
C LEU A 224 -8.97 -16.78 -0.74
N THR A 225 -9.51 -15.78 -0.02
CA THR A 225 -9.12 -15.51 1.37
C THR A 225 -9.49 -16.68 2.28
N ALA A 226 -10.62 -17.35 2.00
CA ALA A 226 -11.02 -18.57 2.73
C ALA A 226 -10.04 -19.74 2.53
N ARG A 227 -9.49 -19.94 1.30
CA ARG A 227 -8.50 -20.99 1.04
C ARG A 227 -7.15 -20.70 1.65
N LEU A 228 -6.75 -19.43 1.68
CA LEU A 228 -5.45 -18.98 2.21
C LEU A 228 -5.36 -19.08 3.74
N GLY A 229 -6.50 -19.02 4.45
CA GLY A 229 -6.52 -19.09 5.91
C GLY A 229 -5.56 -18.06 6.53
N ASP A 230 -4.65 -18.51 7.39
CA ASP A 230 -3.72 -17.63 8.12
C ASP A 230 -2.63 -16.99 7.23
N ALA A 231 -2.52 -17.34 5.95
CA ALA A 231 -1.65 -16.63 5.01
C ALA A 231 -2.23 -15.27 4.56
N ALA A 232 -3.56 -15.12 4.65
CA ALA A 232 -4.28 -13.90 4.32
C ALA A 232 -5.06 -13.38 5.54
N VAL A 233 -5.71 -12.22 5.38
CA VAL A 233 -6.68 -11.70 6.36
C VAL A 233 -8.07 -11.83 5.75
N ALA A 234 -9.02 -12.42 6.48
CA ALA A 234 -10.42 -12.39 6.10
C ALA A 234 -10.93 -10.94 6.17
N PRO A 235 -11.34 -10.33 5.05
CA PRO A 235 -11.69 -8.91 5.01
C PRO A 235 -12.77 -8.52 6.03
N SER A 236 -13.83 -9.32 6.17
CA SER A 236 -14.92 -9.06 7.13
C SER A 236 -14.43 -8.95 8.56
N SER A 237 -13.35 -9.66 8.92
CA SER A 237 -12.79 -9.64 10.27
C SER A 237 -12.24 -8.28 10.70
N MET A 238 -11.92 -7.41 9.75
CA MET A 238 -11.38 -6.07 10.01
C MET A 238 -12.47 -5.01 10.19
N ARG A 239 -13.71 -5.31 9.78
CA ARG A 239 -14.80 -4.34 9.68
C ARG A 239 -15.09 -3.63 11.01
N ALA A 240 -15.20 -4.38 12.09
CA ALA A 240 -15.54 -3.83 13.40
C ALA A 240 -14.46 -2.86 13.92
N ASP A 241 -13.16 -3.18 13.74
CA ASP A 241 -12.06 -2.29 14.14
C ASP A 241 -12.01 -1.05 13.25
N PHE A 242 -12.17 -1.21 11.94
CA PHE A 242 -12.27 -0.09 11.01
C PHE A 242 -13.40 0.87 11.39
N ASP A 243 -14.61 0.35 11.59
CA ASP A 243 -15.79 1.15 11.94
C ASP A 243 -15.57 1.90 13.25
N ARG A 244 -15.02 1.23 14.27
CA ARG A 244 -14.70 1.86 15.55
C ARG A 244 -13.71 3.01 15.40
N LEU A 245 -12.58 2.76 14.74
CA LEU A 245 -11.50 3.75 14.61
C LEU A 245 -11.91 4.94 13.74
N THR A 246 -12.61 4.71 12.64
CA THR A 246 -13.10 5.81 11.79
C THR A 246 -14.20 6.61 12.48
N ASN A 247 -15.07 5.94 13.24
CA ASN A 247 -16.12 6.62 14.00
C ASN A 247 -15.56 7.49 15.13
N GLU A 248 -14.44 7.11 15.76
CA GLU A 248 -13.76 7.95 16.75
C GLU A 248 -13.36 9.30 16.14
N VAL A 249 -12.75 9.31 14.95
CA VAL A 249 -12.35 10.55 14.24
C VAL A 249 -13.56 11.35 13.76
N LEU A 250 -14.57 10.68 13.20
CA LEU A 250 -15.77 11.36 12.71
C LEU A 250 -16.56 11.99 13.86
N THR A 251 -16.61 11.34 15.03
CA THR A 251 -17.24 11.88 16.23
C THR A 251 -16.49 13.14 16.71
N GLU A 252 -15.15 13.13 16.74
CA GLU A 252 -14.33 14.31 17.08
C GLU A 252 -14.53 15.44 16.06
N ALA A 253 -14.74 15.09 14.78
CA ALA A 253 -15.05 16.01 13.69
C ALA A 253 -16.51 16.54 13.71
N GLU A 254 -17.33 16.09 14.66
CA GLU A 254 -18.78 16.39 14.74
C GLU A 254 -19.52 16.00 13.45
N ILE A 255 -19.18 14.83 12.88
CA ILE A 255 -19.78 14.30 11.66
C ILE A 255 -20.35 12.90 11.93
N ASP A 256 -21.57 12.66 11.50
CA ASP A 256 -22.16 11.33 11.50
C ASP A 256 -21.61 10.50 10.33
N VAL A 257 -21.47 9.19 10.55
CA VAL A 257 -21.16 8.25 9.46
C VAL A 257 -22.24 8.36 8.38
N PRO A 258 -21.88 8.47 7.09
CA PRO A 258 -22.88 8.63 6.03
C PRO A 258 -23.83 7.43 5.96
N ASP A 259 -25.12 7.69 6.03
CA ASP A 259 -26.17 6.72 5.74
C ASP A 259 -26.45 6.72 4.24
N VAL A 260 -25.69 5.93 3.50
CA VAL A 260 -25.76 5.81 2.04
C VAL A 260 -25.72 4.36 1.60
N PRO A 261 -26.45 3.97 0.55
CA PRO A 261 -26.39 2.61 0.03
C PRO A 261 -24.99 2.24 -0.43
N SER A 262 -24.58 0.99 -0.17
CA SER A 262 -23.32 0.46 -0.70
C SER A 262 -23.37 0.37 -2.23
N ALA A 263 -22.26 0.74 -2.87
CA ALA A 263 -22.06 0.50 -4.29
C ALA A 263 -21.88 -1.01 -4.56
N LEU A 264 -22.14 -1.43 -5.78
CA LEU A 264 -21.81 -2.78 -6.22
C LEU A 264 -20.30 -2.90 -6.35
N GLY A 265 -19.73 -3.88 -5.64
CA GLY A 265 -18.32 -4.25 -5.79
C GLY A 265 -18.08 -5.08 -7.04
N GLY A 266 -16.83 -5.41 -7.31
CA GLY A 266 -16.48 -6.25 -8.45
C GLY A 266 -15.02 -6.16 -8.85
N GLY A 267 -14.27 -5.20 -8.33
CA GLY A 267 -12.87 -4.98 -8.70
C GLY A 267 -12.01 -6.23 -8.49
N ARG A 268 -12.23 -6.96 -7.41
CA ARG A 268 -11.54 -8.25 -7.13
C ARG A 268 -11.84 -9.34 -8.17
N ARG A 269 -12.87 -9.16 -8.97
CA ARG A 269 -13.28 -10.08 -10.05
C ARG A 269 -13.01 -9.52 -11.45
N GLY A 270 -12.26 -8.39 -11.56
CA GLY A 270 -11.97 -7.73 -12.84
C GLY A 270 -13.16 -6.97 -13.43
N GLN A 271 -14.15 -6.63 -12.60
CA GLN A 271 -15.25 -5.73 -12.96
C GLN A 271 -14.96 -4.37 -12.36
N HIS A 272 -14.56 -3.43 -13.21
CA HIS A 272 -14.05 -2.14 -12.76
C HIS A 272 -15.01 -1.00 -13.07
N SER A 273 -14.78 0.14 -12.43
CA SER A 273 -15.43 1.39 -12.80
C SER A 273 -14.83 1.92 -14.10
N GLU A 274 -15.57 2.78 -14.82
CA GLU A 274 -15.05 3.46 -16.01
C GLU A 274 -13.73 4.22 -15.78
N HIS A 275 -13.45 4.56 -14.52
CA HIS A 275 -12.30 5.37 -14.15
C HIS A 275 -10.98 4.60 -14.23
N LEU A 276 -10.98 3.28 -14.08
CA LEU A 276 -9.74 2.50 -14.18
C LEU A 276 -9.14 2.57 -15.58
N GLY A 277 -9.97 2.49 -16.62
CA GLY A 277 -9.51 2.59 -18.01
C GLY A 277 -8.75 3.88 -18.29
N TYR A 278 -9.18 5.02 -17.75
CA TYR A 278 -8.47 6.30 -17.88
C TYR A 278 -7.13 6.29 -17.14
N ILE A 279 -7.07 5.74 -15.92
CA ILE A 279 -5.81 5.62 -15.16
C ILE A 279 -4.81 4.78 -15.94
N LEU A 280 -5.24 3.62 -16.44
CA LEU A 280 -4.37 2.72 -17.18
C LEU A 280 -3.89 3.33 -18.50
N ALA A 281 -4.74 4.09 -19.20
CA ALA A 281 -4.34 4.78 -20.42
C ALA A 281 -3.18 5.76 -20.18
N GLU A 282 -3.22 6.51 -19.08
CA GLU A 282 -2.13 7.41 -18.70
C GLU A 282 -0.89 6.63 -18.21
N MET A 283 -1.08 5.67 -17.31
CA MET A 283 0.02 4.95 -16.68
C MET A 283 0.79 4.06 -17.66
N GLN A 284 0.10 3.41 -18.59
CA GLN A 284 0.67 2.36 -19.43
C GLN A 284 1.16 2.85 -20.80
N VAL A 285 0.79 4.06 -21.23
CA VAL A 285 1.01 4.51 -22.62
C VAL A 285 2.47 4.43 -23.03
N LEU A 286 3.39 4.98 -22.23
CA LEU A 286 4.82 5.01 -22.58
C LEU A 286 5.44 3.61 -22.62
N ALA A 287 5.15 2.78 -21.61
CA ALA A 287 5.68 1.43 -21.54
C ALA A 287 5.18 0.55 -22.71
N ARG A 288 3.93 0.75 -23.12
CA ARG A 288 3.33 0.02 -24.26
C ARG A 288 3.81 0.54 -25.62
N GLU A 289 4.06 1.83 -25.75
CA GLU A 289 4.55 2.45 -26.98
C GLU A 289 6.02 2.14 -27.21
N TYR A 290 6.82 2.05 -26.12
CA TYR A 290 8.25 1.79 -26.16
C TYR A 290 8.66 0.58 -25.32
N PRO A 291 8.26 -0.65 -25.70
CA PRO A 291 8.57 -1.83 -24.91
C PRO A 291 10.07 -2.05 -24.77
N GLY A 292 10.52 -2.26 -23.53
CA GLY A 292 11.95 -2.47 -23.22
C GLY A 292 12.81 -1.21 -23.17
N ALA A 293 12.23 -0.02 -23.30
CA ALA A 293 12.94 1.22 -23.03
C ALA A 293 13.32 1.31 -21.55
N SER A 294 14.50 1.87 -21.27
CA SER A 294 14.94 2.26 -19.91
C SER A 294 15.11 3.77 -19.88
N TRP A 295 14.73 4.39 -18.76
CA TRP A 295 14.70 5.83 -18.57
C TRP A 295 15.73 6.25 -17.53
#